data_7de28aaef928b3f364d9d328116f4bac
#
_entry.id   7de28aaef928b3f364d9d328116f4bac
#
_cell.length_a   1.000
_cell.length_b   1.000
_cell.length_c   1.000
_cell.angle_alpha   90.00
_cell.angle_beta   90.00
_cell.angle_gamma   90.00
#
_symmetry.space_group_name_H-M   'P 1'
#
loop_
_entity.id
_entity.type
_entity.pdbx_description
1 polymer ?
#
loop_
_entity_poly.entity_id
_entity_poly.type
_entity_poly.pdbx_seq_one_letter_code
_entity_poly.pdbx_strand_id
1 'polypeptide(L)'
;AITSCTNTSNPSVLVAAGLVAQKAHAKGLQTKPWVKTSLAPGSQVVADYLNAAGLQDPLDALGFNVVGFGCTTCIGNSGPLDEPISDAITEGDLVACAVLSGNRNFEGRISPHVRANYLASPPLVVAYALAGSLNRDLTTEPLGKGSDGEPVYLKDIWPTQQEVADTVAKALTPAMFGSRYSDVFTGPPEWQAVTAKDTLTYDWDAVSTYVQYPPYFEGMAAEAGGFSDLNGARELAIMGDSVTTDHISPAGSIAGNSPAAMYLNERQVPAREFNSYGSRRGNHEIMMRGTFANTRIRNEMAPGTEGGVTKHQPSGEEMAIYDAAMRYREEGVPLVIVAGKEYGTGSSRDWAAKGTQLLGVGAVIVESFERIHRSNLVGMGVLPLQFKDGDSRGSLNLDGTETFDITGIADGITPRMDVACKINYADGTSREITLLCRIDTLDEVEYYRHGGILQYVLRNLMSDAA
;
A
#
# COMPACT_ATOMS: atom_id res chain seq x y z
N ALA A 1 -8.68 -8.98 -13.37
CA ALA A 1 -7.81 -7.93 -13.93
C ALA A 1 -6.51 -8.50 -14.48
N ILE A 2 -6.14 -8.13 -15.70
CA ILE A 2 -4.79 -8.33 -16.21
C ILE A 2 -3.99 -7.09 -15.81
N THR A 3 -3.04 -7.24 -14.90
CA THR A 3 -2.29 -6.12 -14.33
C THR A 3 -0.79 -6.40 -14.31
N SER A 4 0.03 -5.36 -14.37
CA SER A 4 1.46 -5.50 -14.49
C SER A 4 2.09 -6.11 -13.24
N CYS A 5 2.85 -7.17 -13.46
CA CYS A 5 3.92 -7.71 -12.63
C CYS A 5 4.92 -8.39 -13.56
N THR A 6 5.97 -8.99 -13.03
CA THR A 6 7.06 -9.57 -13.82
C THR A 6 6.57 -10.47 -14.99
N ASN A 7 5.56 -11.29 -14.75
CA ASN A 7 5.01 -12.20 -15.77
C ASN A 7 4.11 -11.51 -16.80
N THR A 8 3.55 -10.35 -16.51
CA THR A 8 2.63 -9.65 -17.42
C THR A 8 3.34 -8.97 -18.57
N SER A 9 4.65 -8.85 -18.52
CA SER A 9 5.47 -8.36 -19.64
C SER A 9 5.90 -9.49 -20.60
N ASN A 10 5.63 -10.75 -20.26
CA ASN A 10 5.92 -11.88 -21.15
C ASN A 10 4.90 -11.89 -22.32
N PRO A 11 5.35 -11.71 -23.57
CA PRO A 11 4.46 -11.67 -24.74
C PRO A 11 3.60 -12.92 -24.88
N SER A 12 4.12 -14.09 -24.56
CA SER A 12 3.40 -15.35 -24.73
C SER A 12 2.13 -15.42 -23.89
N VAL A 13 2.17 -14.94 -22.63
CA VAL A 13 1.00 -15.00 -21.75
C VAL A 13 -0.03 -13.92 -22.09
N LEU A 14 0.40 -12.76 -22.58
CA LEU A 14 -0.52 -11.70 -23.02
C LEU A 14 -1.19 -12.05 -24.34
N VAL A 15 -0.43 -12.58 -25.30
CA VAL A 15 -0.96 -13.09 -26.57
C VAL A 15 -1.91 -14.24 -26.31
N ALA A 16 -1.58 -15.16 -25.39
CA ALA A 16 -2.50 -16.25 -25.02
C ALA A 16 -3.81 -15.70 -24.45
N ALA A 17 -3.79 -14.67 -23.61
CA ALA A 17 -5.00 -14.02 -23.10
C ALA A 17 -5.83 -13.38 -24.23
N GLY A 18 -5.18 -12.69 -25.16
CA GLY A 18 -5.83 -12.12 -26.34
C GLY A 18 -6.47 -13.18 -27.25
N LEU A 19 -5.78 -14.32 -27.47
CA LEU A 19 -6.32 -15.43 -28.24
C LEU A 19 -7.52 -16.12 -27.55
N VAL A 20 -7.49 -16.26 -26.21
CA VAL A 20 -8.66 -16.72 -25.44
C VAL A 20 -9.83 -15.76 -25.63
N ALA A 21 -9.58 -14.45 -25.51
CA ALA A 21 -10.62 -13.43 -25.73
C ALA A 21 -11.17 -13.47 -27.16
N GLN A 22 -10.31 -13.59 -28.17
CA GLN A 22 -10.70 -13.66 -29.58
C GLN A 22 -11.58 -14.89 -29.85
N LYS A 23 -11.18 -16.06 -29.39
CA LYS A 23 -11.95 -17.30 -29.56
C LYS A 23 -13.27 -17.27 -28.77
N ALA A 24 -13.27 -16.70 -27.57
CA ALA A 24 -14.47 -16.52 -26.77
C ALA A 24 -15.47 -15.56 -27.44
N HIS A 25 -15.00 -14.41 -27.92
CA HIS A 25 -15.80 -13.41 -28.62
C HIS A 25 -16.38 -13.99 -29.92
N ALA A 26 -15.58 -14.73 -30.69
CA ALA A 26 -16.02 -15.39 -31.91
C ALA A 26 -17.16 -16.43 -31.68
N LYS A 27 -17.19 -17.03 -30.48
CA LYS A 27 -18.28 -17.93 -30.04
C LYS A 27 -19.47 -17.18 -29.41
N GLY A 28 -19.39 -15.85 -29.29
CA GLY A 28 -20.46 -15.03 -28.70
C GLY A 28 -20.46 -14.99 -27.18
N LEU A 29 -19.40 -15.45 -26.52
CA LEU A 29 -19.27 -15.30 -25.06
C LEU A 29 -19.08 -13.84 -24.65
N GLN A 30 -19.69 -13.49 -23.53
CA GLN A 30 -19.57 -12.17 -22.89
C GLN A 30 -19.19 -12.34 -21.43
N THR A 31 -18.52 -11.36 -20.85
CA THR A 31 -18.33 -11.26 -19.39
C THR A 31 -19.67 -11.07 -18.70
N LYS A 32 -19.78 -11.52 -17.46
CA LYS A 32 -21.02 -11.34 -16.71
C LYS A 32 -21.17 -9.88 -16.25
N PRO A 33 -22.41 -9.35 -16.17
CA PRO A 33 -22.62 -7.93 -15.84
C PRO A 33 -22.10 -7.51 -14.44
N TRP A 34 -21.89 -8.47 -13.55
CA TRP A 34 -21.33 -8.22 -12.22
C TRP A 34 -19.81 -8.35 -12.17
N VAL A 35 -19.13 -8.65 -13.29
CA VAL A 35 -17.68 -8.81 -13.34
C VAL A 35 -17.05 -7.56 -13.92
N LYS A 36 -16.27 -6.87 -13.09
CA LYS A 36 -15.42 -5.78 -13.55
C LYS A 36 -14.12 -6.33 -14.13
N THR A 37 -13.80 -5.93 -15.36
CA THR A 37 -12.57 -6.29 -16.07
C THR A 37 -11.68 -5.07 -16.30
N SER A 38 -10.37 -5.27 -16.43
CA SER A 38 -9.41 -4.23 -16.80
C SER A 38 -8.10 -4.82 -17.30
N LEU A 39 -7.39 -4.06 -18.13
CA LEU A 39 -6.05 -4.40 -18.62
C LEU A 39 -5.10 -3.24 -18.28
N ALA A 40 -4.04 -3.54 -17.53
CA ALA A 40 -2.97 -2.60 -17.22
C ALA A 40 -1.60 -3.23 -17.55
N PRO A 41 -1.14 -3.13 -18.82
CA PRO A 41 0.11 -3.74 -19.26
C PRO A 41 1.34 -3.13 -18.57
N GLY A 42 2.45 -3.87 -18.52
CA GLY A 42 3.72 -3.39 -17.96
C GLY A 42 4.44 -2.36 -18.82
N SER A 43 4.09 -2.26 -20.10
CA SER A 43 4.75 -1.40 -21.09
C SER A 43 3.80 -1.04 -22.21
N GLN A 44 4.02 0.12 -22.83
CA GLN A 44 3.28 0.54 -24.03
C GLN A 44 3.48 -0.41 -25.22
N VAL A 45 4.66 -1.06 -25.31
CA VAL A 45 4.94 -2.07 -26.35
C VAL A 45 3.95 -3.23 -26.30
N VAL A 46 3.40 -3.56 -25.12
CA VAL A 46 2.36 -4.58 -24.99
C VAL A 46 1.10 -4.20 -25.75
N ALA A 47 0.64 -2.97 -25.61
CA ALA A 47 -0.51 -2.46 -26.37
C ALA A 47 -0.22 -2.48 -27.87
N ASP A 48 1.00 -2.14 -28.30
CA ASP A 48 1.39 -2.15 -29.71
C ASP A 48 1.33 -3.54 -30.31
N TYR A 49 1.90 -4.56 -29.66
CA TYR A 49 1.87 -5.92 -30.25
C TYR A 49 0.49 -6.58 -30.14
N LEU A 50 -0.32 -6.26 -29.11
CA LEU A 50 -1.71 -6.73 -29.07
C LEU A 50 -2.55 -6.14 -30.20
N ASN A 51 -2.37 -4.85 -30.51
CA ASN A 51 -2.99 -4.21 -31.65
C ASN A 51 -2.51 -4.80 -32.97
N ALA A 52 -1.18 -4.96 -33.15
CA ALA A 52 -0.60 -5.55 -34.36
C ALA A 52 -1.04 -7.01 -34.58
N ALA A 53 -1.32 -7.74 -33.51
CA ALA A 53 -1.86 -9.10 -33.57
C ALA A 53 -3.39 -9.14 -33.80
N GLY A 54 -4.10 -8.00 -33.75
CA GLY A 54 -5.56 -7.95 -33.80
C GLY A 54 -6.25 -8.54 -32.56
N LEU A 55 -5.58 -8.46 -31.40
CA LEU A 55 -6.05 -9.07 -30.15
C LEU A 55 -6.60 -8.03 -29.14
N GLN A 56 -6.35 -6.74 -29.36
CA GLN A 56 -6.88 -5.70 -28.48
C GLN A 56 -8.41 -5.56 -28.58
N ASP A 57 -8.97 -5.53 -29.80
CA ASP A 57 -10.42 -5.42 -30.01
C ASP A 57 -11.22 -6.54 -29.33
N PRO A 58 -10.83 -7.84 -29.44
CA PRO A 58 -11.49 -8.91 -28.68
C PRO A 58 -11.37 -8.75 -27.15
N LEU A 59 -10.25 -8.25 -26.64
CA LEU A 59 -10.08 -7.96 -25.21
C LEU A 59 -11.02 -6.84 -24.78
N ASP A 60 -11.10 -5.76 -25.55
CA ASP A 60 -11.99 -4.62 -25.30
C ASP A 60 -13.46 -5.04 -25.34
N ALA A 61 -13.85 -5.93 -26.28
CA ALA A 61 -15.20 -6.48 -26.38
C ALA A 61 -15.61 -7.28 -25.10
N LEU A 62 -14.64 -7.84 -24.37
CA LEU A 62 -14.85 -8.48 -23.07
C LEU A 62 -14.62 -7.53 -21.89
N GLY A 63 -14.45 -6.22 -22.15
CA GLY A 63 -14.24 -5.19 -21.14
C GLY A 63 -12.81 -5.09 -20.60
N PHE A 64 -11.84 -5.84 -21.15
CA PHE A 64 -10.44 -5.71 -20.80
C PHE A 64 -9.77 -4.52 -21.50
N ASN A 65 -10.33 -3.33 -21.29
CA ASN A 65 -9.79 -2.10 -21.83
C ASN A 65 -8.48 -1.71 -21.13
N VAL A 66 -7.59 -1.06 -21.86
CA VAL A 66 -6.36 -0.50 -21.27
C VAL A 66 -6.73 0.70 -20.40
N VAL A 67 -6.61 0.54 -19.08
CA VAL A 67 -6.93 1.58 -18.08
C VAL A 67 -5.69 2.31 -17.55
N GLY A 68 -4.52 1.88 -17.93
CA GLY A 68 -3.23 2.44 -17.51
C GLY A 68 -2.10 1.47 -17.77
N PHE A 69 -0.90 1.82 -17.33
CA PHE A 69 0.29 0.98 -17.42
C PHE A 69 0.91 0.77 -16.03
N GLY A 70 1.50 -0.40 -15.81
CA GLY A 70 2.16 -0.73 -14.55
C GLY A 70 1.24 -1.37 -13.51
N CYS A 71 1.53 -1.15 -12.23
CA CYS A 71 0.87 -1.82 -11.09
C CYS A 71 -0.52 -1.25 -10.75
N THR A 72 -1.35 -0.93 -11.74
CA THR A 72 -2.60 -0.19 -11.57
C THR A 72 -3.58 -0.90 -10.63
N THR A 73 -3.99 -2.13 -10.95
CA THR A 73 -4.97 -2.88 -10.14
C THR A 73 -4.38 -3.36 -8.82
N CYS A 74 -3.11 -3.73 -8.78
CA CYS A 74 -2.44 -4.19 -7.55
C CYS A 74 -2.51 -3.19 -6.38
N ILE A 75 -2.72 -1.91 -6.67
CA ILE A 75 -2.82 -0.83 -5.68
C ILE A 75 -4.19 -0.16 -5.65
N GLY A 76 -5.21 -0.79 -6.25
CA GLY A 76 -6.59 -0.31 -6.22
C GLY A 76 -6.89 0.86 -7.16
N ASN A 77 -6.05 1.12 -8.18
CA ASN A 77 -6.21 2.26 -9.09
C ASN A 77 -6.99 1.95 -10.38
N SER A 78 -7.62 0.79 -10.50
CA SER A 78 -8.52 0.49 -11.64
C SER A 78 -9.95 1.00 -11.45
N GLY A 79 -10.17 1.85 -10.47
CA GLY A 79 -11.45 2.47 -10.16
C GLY A 79 -12.39 1.61 -9.29
N PRO A 80 -13.49 2.18 -8.78
CA PRO A 80 -14.45 1.48 -7.93
C PRO A 80 -15.27 0.44 -8.72
N LEU A 81 -15.95 -0.44 -8.01
CA LEU A 81 -17.04 -1.22 -8.59
C LEU A 81 -18.24 -0.29 -8.91
N ASP A 82 -19.08 -0.71 -9.85
CA ASP A 82 -20.33 -0.02 -10.08
C ASP A 82 -21.22 -0.05 -8.83
N GLU A 83 -21.89 1.06 -8.54
CA GLU A 83 -22.67 1.25 -7.32
C GLU A 83 -23.67 0.11 -7.05
N PRO A 84 -24.48 -0.36 -8.03
CA PRO A 84 -25.39 -1.50 -7.79
C PRO A 84 -24.67 -2.80 -7.40
N ILE A 85 -23.44 -3.01 -7.86
CA ILE A 85 -22.64 -4.20 -7.53
C ILE A 85 -22.07 -4.09 -6.12
N SER A 86 -21.52 -2.92 -5.76
CA SER A 86 -20.99 -2.68 -4.42
C SER A 86 -22.08 -2.74 -3.35
N ASP A 87 -23.27 -2.22 -3.65
CA ASP A 87 -24.44 -2.27 -2.77
C ASP A 87 -24.93 -3.72 -2.58
N ALA A 88 -25.06 -4.48 -3.65
CA ALA A 88 -25.45 -5.90 -3.58
C ALA A 88 -24.46 -6.74 -2.77
N ILE A 89 -23.14 -6.47 -2.88
CA ILE A 89 -22.11 -7.15 -2.06
C ILE A 89 -22.29 -6.81 -0.58
N THR A 90 -22.54 -5.54 -0.27
CA THR A 90 -22.65 -5.04 1.12
C THR A 90 -23.96 -5.50 1.76
N GLU A 91 -25.10 -5.30 1.11
CA GLU A 91 -26.42 -5.66 1.61
C GLU A 91 -26.62 -7.19 1.71
N GLY A 92 -26.06 -7.92 0.74
CA GLY A 92 -26.17 -9.38 0.70
C GLY A 92 -25.09 -10.11 1.50
N ASP A 93 -24.15 -9.41 2.13
CA ASP A 93 -22.95 -9.98 2.78
C ASP A 93 -22.22 -11.00 1.87
N LEU A 94 -22.12 -10.66 0.58
CA LEU A 94 -21.57 -11.57 -0.42
C LEU A 94 -20.04 -11.66 -0.35
N VAL A 95 -19.49 -12.85 -0.63
CA VAL A 95 -18.06 -13.04 -0.78
C VAL A 95 -17.65 -12.74 -2.22
N ALA A 96 -17.24 -11.50 -2.47
CA ALA A 96 -16.65 -11.12 -3.75
C ALA A 96 -15.14 -11.44 -3.77
N CYS A 97 -14.65 -11.83 -4.94
CA CYS A 97 -13.24 -12.20 -5.16
C CYS A 97 -12.64 -11.39 -6.30
N ALA A 98 -11.32 -11.15 -6.23
CA ALA A 98 -10.54 -10.68 -7.37
C ALA A 98 -9.65 -11.79 -7.92
N VAL A 99 -9.64 -11.96 -9.25
CA VAL A 99 -8.69 -12.81 -9.97
C VAL A 99 -7.81 -11.92 -10.82
N LEU A 100 -6.52 -11.90 -10.56
CA LEU A 100 -5.60 -10.97 -11.21
C LEU A 100 -4.25 -11.63 -11.54
N SER A 101 -3.60 -11.11 -12.59
CA SER A 101 -2.31 -11.62 -13.06
C SER A 101 -1.11 -10.98 -12.35
N GLY A 102 -1.33 -10.06 -11.44
CA GLY A 102 -0.30 -9.38 -10.65
C GLY A 102 -0.29 -9.83 -9.20
N ASN A 103 0.58 -9.22 -8.40
CA ASN A 103 0.61 -9.46 -6.97
C ASN A 103 -0.77 -9.22 -6.37
N ARG A 104 -1.29 -10.23 -5.69
CA ARG A 104 -2.62 -10.16 -5.05
C ARG A 104 -2.60 -9.32 -3.76
N ASN A 105 -1.46 -9.22 -3.08
CA ASN A 105 -1.30 -8.55 -1.80
C ASN A 105 -2.47 -8.79 -0.80
N PHE A 106 -2.89 -7.79 -0.05
CA PHE A 106 -3.80 -7.96 1.07
C PHE A 106 -5.25 -7.66 0.69
N GLU A 107 -6.18 -8.22 1.42
CA GLU A 107 -7.58 -7.87 1.39
C GLU A 107 -7.74 -6.36 1.64
N GLY A 108 -8.69 -5.75 0.93
CA GLY A 108 -8.95 -4.32 1.00
C GLY A 108 -8.01 -3.42 0.19
N ARG A 109 -6.86 -3.93 -0.30
CA ARG A 109 -5.93 -3.12 -1.10
C ARG A 109 -6.39 -2.94 -2.55
N ILE A 110 -6.91 -4.00 -3.16
CA ILE A 110 -7.40 -3.98 -4.55
C ILE A 110 -8.78 -3.33 -4.61
N SER A 111 -9.67 -3.73 -3.71
CA SER A 111 -10.99 -3.17 -3.52
C SER A 111 -11.47 -3.44 -2.09
N PRO A 112 -12.16 -2.49 -1.42
CA PRO A 112 -12.69 -2.70 -0.08
C PRO A 112 -13.81 -3.76 -0.03
N HIS A 113 -14.46 -4.03 -1.16
CA HIS A 113 -15.56 -5.02 -1.28
C HIS A 113 -15.08 -6.44 -1.54
N VAL A 114 -13.77 -6.66 -1.76
CA VAL A 114 -13.21 -7.97 -2.11
C VAL A 114 -12.62 -8.64 -0.87
N ARG A 115 -13.10 -9.83 -0.54
CA ARG A 115 -12.65 -10.62 0.62
C ARG A 115 -11.56 -11.64 0.31
N ALA A 116 -11.34 -11.96 -0.98
CA ALA A 116 -10.31 -12.91 -1.40
C ALA A 116 -9.68 -12.51 -2.73
N ASN A 117 -8.36 -12.65 -2.85
CA ASN A 117 -7.61 -12.30 -4.03
C ASN A 117 -6.83 -13.52 -4.54
N TYR A 118 -6.99 -13.84 -5.82
CA TYR A 118 -6.37 -14.99 -6.46
C TYR A 118 -5.41 -14.56 -7.56
N LEU A 119 -4.20 -15.11 -7.53
CA LEU A 119 -3.22 -14.94 -8.59
C LEU A 119 -3.46 -15.98 -9.68
N ALA A 120 -3.63 -15.53 -10.91
CA ALA A 120 -3.78 -16.39 -12.08
C ALA A 120 -2.98 -15.85 -13.28
N SER A 121 -2.67 -16.71 -14.24
CA SER A 121 -2.08 -16.26 -15.52
C SER A 121 -3.08 -15.39 -16.29
N PRO A 122 -2.62 -14.46 -17.16
CA PRO A 122 -3.50 -13.61 -17.95
C PRO A 122 -4.62 -14.37 -18.71
N PRO A 123 -4.36 -15.50 -19.40
CA PRO A 123 -5.45 -16.23 -20.05
C PRO A 123 -6.46 -16.85 -19.07
N LEU A 124 -6.03 -17.27 -17.86
CA LEU A 124 -6.95 -17.73 -16.82
C LEU A 124 -7.77 -16.59 -16.24
N VAL A 125 -7.22 -15.38 -16.14
CA VAL A 125 -7.97 -14.18 -15.74
C VAL A 125 -9.13 -13.94 -16.70
N VAL A 126 -8.92 -14.06 -18.02
CA VAL A 126 -9.99 -13.95 -19.02
C VAL A 126 -11.02 -15.07 -18.83
N ALA A 127 -10.58 -16.31 -18.62
CA ALA A 127 -11.47 -17.45 -18.42
C ALA A 127 -12.37 -17.29 -17.18
N TYR A 128 -11.82 -16.84 -16.04
CA TYR A 128 -12.61 -16.58 -14.82
C TYR A 128 -13.57 -15.41 -14.98
N ALA A 129 -13.20 -14.38 -15.74
CA ALA A 129 -14.11 -13.27 -16.04
C ALA A 129 -15.34 -13.76 -16.86
N LEU A 130 -15.13 -14.65 -17.81
CA LEU A 130 -16.21 -15.28 -18.58
C LEU A 130 -17.08 -16.21 -17.71
N ALA A 131 -16.45 -17.00 -16.83
CA ALA A 131 -17.15 -17.88 -15.90
C ALA A 131 -18.00 -17.08 -14.89
N GLY A 132 -17.52 -15.92 -14.43
CA GLY A 132 -18.22 -15.03 -13.51
C GLY A 132 -18.31 -15.51 -12.07
N SER A 133 -17.64 -16.62 -11.73
CA SER A 133 -17.61 -17.20 -10.39
C SER A 133 -16.39 -18.10 -10.23
N LEU A 134 -15.79 -18.10 -9.03
CA LEU A 134 -14.73 -19.05 -8.66
C LEU A 134 -15.26 -20.43 -8.22
N ASN A 135 -16.56 -20.56 -7.99
CA ASN A 135 -17.19 -21.84 -7.66
C ASN A 135 -17.40 -22.74 -8.90
N ARG A 136 -16.93 -22.30 -10.08
CA ARG A 136 -16.98 -23.11 -11.30
C ARG A 136 -15.67 -23.85 -11.50
N ASP A 137 -15.79 -25.15 -11.79
CA ASP A 137 -14.67 -25.95 -12.29
C ASP A 137 -14.46 -25.69 -13.78
N LEU A 138 -13.47 -24.86 -14.12
CA LEU A 138 -13.16 -24.52 -15.51
C LEU A 138 -12.74 -25.71 -16.37
N THR A 139 -12.40 -26.86 -15.77
CA THR A 139 -11.99 -28.06 -16.52
C THR A 139 -13.18 -28.89 -16.99
N THR A 140 -14.29 -28.84 -16.26
CA THR A 140 -15.45 -29.72 -16.49
C THR A 140 -16.76 -28.97 -16.78
N GLU A 141 -16.87 -27.71 -16.33
CA GLU A 141 -18.07 -26.91 -16.48
C GLU A 141 -17.93 -25.87 -17.62
N PRO A 142 -19.05 -25.57 -18.32
CA PRO A 142 -19.03 -24.57 -19.38
C PRO A 142 -18.86 -23.15 -18.82
N LEU A 143 -18.11 -22.31 -19.53
CA LEU A 143 -17.94 -20.88 -19.23
C LEU A 143 -19.22 -20.08 -19.50
N GLY A 144 -20.02 -20.54 -20.45
CA GLY A 144 -21.26 -19.90 -20.84
C GLY A 144 -21.89 -20.62 -22.04
N LYS A 145 -22.88 -19.99 -22.64
CA LYS A 145 -23.50 -20.44 -23.88
C LYS A 145 -23.01 -19.58 -25.04
N GLY A 146 -22.68 -20.20 -26.14
CA GLY A 146 -22.35 -19.54 -27.40
C GLY A 146 -23.53 -18.84 -28.04
N SER A 147 -23.30 -18.12 -29.13
CA SER A 147 -24.34 -17.48 -29.93
C SER A 147 -25.30 -18.48 -30.60
N ASP A 148 -24.86 -19.73 -30.74
CA ASP A 148 -25.65 -20.88 -31.22
C ASP A 148 -26.48 -21.55 -30.11
N GLY A 149 -26.35 -21.08 -28.86
CA GLY A 149 -27.01 -21.63 -27.66
C GLY A 149 -26.30 -22.83 -27.03
N GLU A 150 -25.23 -23.34 -27.63
CA GLU A 150 -24.47 -24.49 -27.14
C GLU A 150 -23.51 -24.10 -26.02
N PRO A 151 -23.22 -25.03 -25.08
CA PRO A 151 -22.27 -24.77 -24.00
C PRO A 151 -20.84 -24.67 -24.56
N VAL A 152 -20.12 -23.62 -24.13
CA VAL A 152 -18.72 -23.39 -24.50
C VAL A 152 -17.83 -23.66 -23.29
N TYR A 153 -16.86 -24.54 -23.45
CA TYR A 153 -15.92 -24.96 -22.44
C TYR A 153 -14.56 -24.29 -22.63
N LEU A 154 -13.73 -24.26 -21.58
CA LEU A 154 -12.39 -23.69 -21.64
C LEU A 154 -11.56 -24.29 -22.77
N LYS A 155 -11.60 -25.60 -22.97
CA LYS A 155 -10.90 -26.32 -24.04
C LYS A 155 -11.22 -25.81 -25.44
N ASP A 156 -12.44 -25.27 -25.64
CA ASP A 156 -12.91 -24.82 -26.96
C ASP A 156 -12.34 -23.48 -27.37
N ILE A 157 -11.81 -22.72 -26.40
CA ILE A 157 -11.25 -21.39 -26.59
C ILE A 157 -9.77 -21.28 -26.18
N TRP A 158 -9.20 -22.36 -25.60
CA TRP A 158 -7.80 -22.35 -25.19
C TRP A 158 -6.87 -22.44 -26.40
N PRO A 159 -5.90 -21.51 -26.54
CA PRO A 159 -4.98 -21.54 -27.67
C PRO A 159 -3.92 -22.67 -27.50
N THR A 160 -3.47 -23.22 -28.60
CA THR A 160 -2.31 -24.10 -28.60
C THR A 160 -1.02 -23.30 -28.42
N GLN A 161 0.05 -23.95 -27.96
CA GLN A 161 1.36 -23.32 -27.84
C GLN A 161 1.89 -22.82 -29.19
N GLN A 162 1.57 -23.53 -30.26
CA GLN A 162 1.99 -23.15 -31.63
C GLN A 162 1.28 -21.85 -32.05
N GLU A 163 -0.03 -21.72 -31.84
CA GLU A 163 -0.78 -20.48 -32.14
C GLU A 163 -0.20 -19.29 -31.42
N VAL A 164 0.16 -19.46 -30.13
CA VAL A 164 0.79 -18.40 -29.34
C VAL A 164 2.14 -18.02 -29.92
N ALA A 165 3.01 -19.02 -30.18
CA ALA A 165 4.37 -18.78 -30.71
C ALA A 165 4.33 -18.08 -32.07
N ASP A 166 3.47 -18.54 -32.99
CA ASP A 166 3.33 -17.96 -34.32
C ASP A 166 2.80 -16.51 -34.26
N THR A 167 1.87 -16.24 -33.36
CA THR A 167 1.31 -14.90 -33.17
C THR A 167 2.37 -13.96 -32.59
N VAL A 168 3.13 -14.39 -31.59
CA VAL A 168 4.23 -13.59 -31.01
C VAL A 168 5.29 -13.29 -32.08
N ALA A 169 5.71 -14.31 -32.84
CA ALA A 169 6.74 -14.15 -33.87
C ALA A 169 6.29 -13.16 -34.99
N LYS A 170 4.99 -13.13 -35.30
CA LYS A 170 4.42 -12.25 -36.33
C LYS A 170 4.21 -10.83 -35.83
N ALA A 171 3.78 -10.65 -34.59
CA ALA A 171 3.31 -9.36 -34.06
C ALA A 171 4.40 -8.56 -33.35
N LEU A 172 5.35 -9.22 -32.66
CA LEU A 172 6.37 -8.54 -31.86
C LEU A 172 7.63 -8.29 -32.70
N THR A 173 8.03 -7.02 -32.81
CA THR A 173 9.22 -6.62 -33.56
C THR A 173 10.15 -5.73 -32.73
N PRO A 174 11.50 -5.79 -32.97
CA PRO A 174 12.43 -4.85 -32.33
C PRO A 174 12.13 -3.38 -32.58
N ALA A 175 11.53 -3.05 -33.73
CA ALA A 175 11.17 -1.68 -34.10
C ALA A 175 10.13 -1.07 -33.12
N MET A 176 9.24 -1.86 -32.53
CA MET A 176 8.28 -1.39 -31.52
C MET A 176 8.99 -0.83 -30.29
N PHE A 177 10.03 -1.54 -29.82
CA PHE A 177 10.84 -1.06 -28.69
C PHE A 177 11.61 0.21 -29.07
N GLY A 178 12.24 0.26 -30.24
CA GLY A 178 12.92 1.44 -30.73
C GLY A 178 11.96 2.64 -30.79
N SER A 179 10.76 2.48 -31.37
CA SER A 179 9.75 3.53 -31.47
C SER A 179 9.30 4.07 -30.10
N ARG A 180 9.10 3.19 -29.10
CA ARG A 180 8.59 3.58 -27.77
C ARG A 180 9.67 4.17 -26.86
N TYR A 181 10.92 3.75 -27.02
CA TYR A 181 12.00 4.11 -26.11
C TYR A 181 13.06 5.05 -26.72
N SER A 182 12.94 5.44 -28.01
CA SER A 182 13.84 6.41 -28.65
C SER A 182 13.68 7.82 -28.10
N ASP A 183 12.50 8.17 -27.66
CA ASP A 183 12.19 9.47 -27.06
C ASP A 183 11.24 9.29 -25.86
N VAL A 184 11.82 9.21 -24.65
CA VAL A 184 11.08 9.05 -23.39
C VAL A 184 10.88 10.38 -22.65
N PHE A 185 11.52 11.46 -23.09
CA PHE A 185 11.50 12.76 -22.40
C PHE A 185 10.47 13.74 -22.96
N THR A 186 10.13 13.65 -24.23
CA THR A 186 9.16 14.57 -24.86
C THR A 186 7.76 14.41 -24.26
N GLY A 187 7.34 13.20 -23.98
CA GLY A 187 6.01 12.91 -23.42
C GLY A 187 4.86 13.18 -24.40
N PRO A 188 3.60 12.95 -24.01
CA PRO A 188 2.42 13.23 -24.80
C PRO A 188 2.12 14.73 -24.88
N PRO A 189 1.25 15.17 -25.82
CA PRO A 189 0.89 16.59 -25.97
C PRO A 189 0.38 17.23 -24.67
N GLU A 190 -0.35 16.48 -23.83
CA GLU A 190 -0.85 16.96 -22.54
C GLU A 190 0.30 17.28 -21.57
N TRP A 191 1.37 16.45 -21.59
CA TRP A 191 2.57 16.71 -20.80
C TRP A 191 3.32 17.94 -21.30
N GLN A 192 3.45 18.09 -22.63
CA GLN A 192 4.11 19.24 -23.24
C GLN A 192 3.36 20.55 -23.02
N ALA A 193 2.03 20.48 -22.85
CA ALA A 193 1.18 21.64 -22.56
C ALA A 193 1.30 22.14 -21.11
N VAL A 194 1.93 21.37 -20.21
CA VAL A 194 2.16 21.79 -18.82
C VAL A 194 3.18 22.92 -18.81
N THR A 195 2.74 24.10 -18.43
CA THR A 195 3.63 25.26 -18.22
C THR A 195 4.19 25.23 -16.81
N ALA A 196 5.50 25.04 -16.69
CA ALA A 196 6.20 25.22 -15.43
C ALA A 196 6.71 26.67 -15.31
N LYS A 197 6.57 27.27 -14.13
CA LYS A 197 7.21 28.56 -13.83
C LYS A 197 8.70 28.29 -13.60
N ASP A 198 9.56 29.13 -14.17
CA ASP A 198 11.00 29.08 -13.89
C ASP A 198 11.26 29.82 -12.55
N THR A 199 11.17 29.07 -11.46
CA THR A 199 11.34 29.55 -10.09
C THR A 199 12.31 28.67 -9.32
N LEU A 200 13.06 29.25 -8.38
CA LEU A 200 13.99 28.50 -7.50
C LEU A 200 13.26 27.60 -6.51
N THR A 201 12.02 27.93 -6.17
CA THR A 201 11.19 27.16 -5.23
C THR A 201 9.85 26.83 -5.85
N TYR A 202 9.25 25.72 -5.42
CA TYR A 202 7.92 25.33 -5.84
C TYR A 202 6.86 26.28 -5.24
N ASP A 203 5.90 26.70 -6.07
CA ASP A 203 4.78 27.54 -5.65
C ASP A 203 3.65 26.65 -5.12
N TRP A 204 3.66 26.43 -3.78
CA TRP A 204 2.73 25.54 -3.12
C TRP A 204 1.31 26.13 -3.10
N ASP A 205 0.34 25.36 -3.58
CA ASP A 205 -1.07 25.71 -3.48
C ASP A 205 -1.64 25.18 -2.16
N ALA A 206 -1.87 26.06 -1.20
CA ALA A 206 -2.37 25.73 0.12
C ALA A 206 -3.79 25.13 0.12
N VAL A 207 -4.59 25.34 -0.95
CA VAL A 207 -5.94 24.77 -1.05
C VAL A 207 -5.96 23.42 -1.76
N SER A 208 -4.85 22.99 -2.36
CA SER A 208 -4.76 21.68 -3.01
C SER A 208 -5.04 20.55 -2.02
N THR A 209 -5.92 19.64 -2.39
CA THR A 209 -6.18 18.42 -1.60
C THR A 209 -5.36 17.21 -2.10
N TYR A 210 -4.53 17.39 -3.12
CA TYR A 210 -3.66 16.35 -3.69
C TYR A 210 -2.19 16.52 -3.33
N VAL A 211 -1.70 17.76 -3.26
CA VAL A 211 -0.29 18.06 -2.97
C VAL A 211 -0.25 19.15 -1.92
N GLN A 212 0.39 18.86 -0.79
CA GLN A 212 0.57 19.80 0.32
C GLN A 212 2.04 20.01 0.62
N TYR A 213 2.38 21.19 1.15
CA TYR A 213 3.72 21.47 1.65
C TYR A 213 4.08 20.45 2.74
N PRO A 214 5.16 19.68 2.59
CA PRO A 214 5.50 18.62 3.54
C PRO A 214 6.11 19.18 4.82
N PRO A 215 5.74 18.64 6.01
CA PRO A 215 6.17 19.19 7.31
C PRO A 215 7.57 18.75 7.76
N TYR A 216 8.29 17.96 6.92
CA TYR A 216 9.52 17.29 7.34
C TYR A 216 10.67 18.20 7.73
N PHE A 217 10.64 19.45 7.31
CA PHE A 217 11.66 20.47 7.62
C PHE A 217 11.15 21.58 8.53
N GLU A 218 9.92 21.51 9.02
CA GLU A 218 9.37 22.49 9.95
C GLU A 218 10.15 22.49 11.26
N GLY A 219 10.57 23.67 11.71
CA GLY A 219 11.37 23.82 12.92
C GLY A 219 12.77 23.23 12.85
N MET A 220 13.26 22.84 11.67
CA MET A 220 14.60 22.28 11.51
C MET A 220 15.68 23.34 11.80
N ALA A 221 16.49 23.11 12.84
CA ALA A 221 17.66 23.93 13.14
C ALA A 221 18.83 23.61 12.19
N ALA A 222 19.77 24.53 12.06
CA ALA A 222 20.99 24.33 11.28
C ALA A 222 21.84 23.17 11.84
N GLU A 223 21.93 23.06 13.17
CA GLU A 223 22.63 21.96 13.85
C GLU A 223 21.69 20.76 14.10
N ALA A 224 22.27 19.55 14.18
CA ALA A 224 21.54 18.36 14.55
C ALA A 224 21.03 18.42 15.99
N GLY A 225 19.80 17.95 16.24
CA GLY A 225 19.18 17.98 17.57
C GLY A 225 19.79 17.01 18.60
N GLY A 226 20.58 16.03 18.14
CA GLY A 226 21.17 15.00 19.02
C GLY A 226 20.21 13.86 19.33
N PHE A 227 20.36 13.28 20.50
CA PHE A 227 19.60 12.13 20.98
C PHE A 227 18.81 12.51 22.24
N SER A 228 17.66 11.87 22.46
CA SER A 228 16.86 12.09 23.67
C SER A 228 16.19 10.79 24.11
N ASP A 229 16.07 10.63 25.42
CA ASP A 229 15.32 9.56 26.03
C ASP A 229 13.81 9.76 25.82
N LEU A 230 13.04 8.65 25.84
CA LEU A 230 11.59 8.72 25.87
C LEU A 230 11.09 8.36 27.26
N ASN A 231 10.46 9.29 27.94
CA ASN A 231 9.96 9.11 29.30
C ASN A 231 8.43 9.21 29.33
N GLY A 232 7.77 8.27 30.02
CA GLY A 232 6.33 8.22 30.13
C GLY A 232 5.60 7.99 28.79
N ALA A 233 6.27 7.34 27.84
CA ALA A 233 5.68 7.06 26.54
C ALA A 233 4.51 6.07 26.67
N ARG A 234 3.45 6.27 25.86
CA ARG A 234 2.27 5.38 25.83
C ARG A 234 2.19 4.64 24.52
N GLU A 235 1.56 3.47 24.56
CA GLU A 235 1.25 2.73 23.35
C GLU A 235 0.15 3.44 22.56
N LEU A 236 0.44 3.69 21.29
CA LEU A 236 -0.59 4.08 20.33
C LEU A 236 -1.33 2.86 19.78
N ALA A 237 -0.63 1.74 19.66
CA ALA A 237 -1.20 0.45 19.26
C ALA A 237 -0.31 -0.72 19.70
N ILE A 238 -0.96 -1.85 20.03
CA ILE A 238 -0.34 -3.16 20.28
C ILE A 238 -0.83 -4.11 19.19
N MET A 239 0.09 -4.69 18.42
CA MET A 239 -0.24 -5.49 17.26
C MET A 239 0.41 -6.88 17.30
N GLY A 240 -0.20 -7.84 16.61
CA GLY A 240 0.29 -9.19 16.47
C GLY A 240 1.50 -9.36 15.56
N ASP A 241 1.74 -10.59 15.13
CA ASP A 241 2.81 -10.96 14.20
C ASP A 241 2.46 -10.59 12.75
N SER A 242 3.49 -10.50 11.91
CA SER A 242 3.38 -10.31 10.45
C SER A 242 2.54 -9.08 10.03
N VAL A 243 2.60 -8.01 10.81
CA VAL A 243 2.01 -6.72 10.42
C VAL A 243 2.80 -6.17 9.24
N THR A 244 2.13 -6.04 8.12
CA THR A 244 2.77 -5.68 6.85
C THR A 244 2.80 -4.17 6.64
N THR A 245 3.65 -3.72 5.72
CA THR A 245 3.68 -2.32 5.29
C THR A 245 2.35 -1.84 4.68
N ASP A 246 1.51 -2.75 4.16
CA ASP A 246 0.17 -2.41 3.67
C ASP A 246 -0.87 -2.26 4.79
N HIS A 247 -0.62 -2.85 5.96
CA HIS A 247 -1.42 -2.58 7.16
C HIS A 247 -1.09 -1.20 7.73
N ILE A 248 0.18 -0.80 7.69
CA ILE A 248 0.67 0.45 8.28
C ILE A 248 0.42 1.64 7.34
N SER A 249 0.94 1.56 6.10
CA SER A 249 0.80 2.61 5.10
C SER A 249 -0.58 2.58 4.46
N PRO A 250 -1.28 3.72 4.36
CA PRO A 250 -2.59 3.74 3.76
C PRO A 250 -2.56 3.37 2.28
N ALA A 251 -3.54 2.57 1.86
CA ALA A 251 -3.75 2.14 0.50
C ALA A 251 -5.24 1.94 0.20
N GLY A 252 -5.61 1.87 -1.08
CA GLY A 252 -6.99 1.70 -1.50
C GLY A 252 -7.84 2.96 -1.36
N SER A 253 -9.15 2.79 -1.41
CA SER A 253 -10.13 3.88 -1.34
C SER A 253 -10.22 4.49 0.06
N ILE A 254 -10.55 5.77 0.12
CA ILE A 254 -10.78 6.49 1.38
C ILE A 254 -12.22 6.22 1.84
N ALA A 255 -12.37 5.57 2.98
CA ALA A 255 -13.69 5.27 3.56
C ALA A 255 -14.41 6.55 4.03
N GLY A 256 -15.70 6.65 3.74
CA GLY A 256 -16.48 7.86 3.98
C GLY A 256 -16.62 8.32 5.45
N ASN A 257 -16.36 7.43 6.40
CA ASN A 257 -16.38 7.69 7.84
C ASN A 257 -14.98 7.79 8.47
N SER A 258 -13.92 7.85 7.64
CA SER A 258 -12.54 7.92 8.14
C SER A 258 -12.10 9.35 8.48
N PRO A 259 -11.07 9.55 9.32
CA PRO A 259 -10.47 10.86 9.54
C PRO A 259 -10.01 11.55 8.25
N ALA A 260 -9.56 10.79 7.25
CA ALA A 260 -9.19 11.32 5.93
C ALA A 260 -10.41 11.84 5.16
N ALA A 261 -11.57 11.18 5.28
CA ALA A 261 -12.82 11.65 4.69
C ALA A 261 -13.31 12.93 5.36
N MET A 262 -13.20 13.03 6.69
CA MET A 262 -13.55 14.26 7.43
C MET A 262 -12.70 15.44 6.94
N TYR A 263 -11.39 15.26 6.80
CA TYR A 263 -10.49 16.27 6.24
C TYR A 263 -10.89 16.72 4.82
N LEU A 264 -11.33 15.80 3.97
CA LEU A 264 -11.77 16.10 2.61
C LEU A 264 -13.14 16.81 2.60
N ASN A 265 -14.08 16.38 3.46
CA ASN A 265 -15.39 17.00 3.61
C ASN A 265 -15.27 18.45 4.08
N GLU A 266 -14.41 18.76 5.05
CA GLU A 266 -14.11 20.12 5.52
C GLU A 266 -13.61 21.02 4.37
N ARG A 267 -12.95 20.43 3.35
CA ARG A 267 -12.49 21.12 2.14
C ARG A 267 -13.47 21.03 0.98
N GLN A 268 -14.72 20.64 1.27
CA GLN A 268 -15.82 20.58 0.30
C GLN A 268 -15.56 19.63 -0.89
N VAL A 269 -14.71 18.59 -0.70
CA VAL A 269 -14.53 17.54 -1.68
C VAL A 269 -15.67 16.52 -1.50
N PRO A 270 -16.52 16.29 -2.51
CA PRO A 270 -17.60 15.33 -2.41
C PRO A 270 -17.07 13.89 -2.38
N ALA A 271 -17.80 12.98 -1.71
CA ALA A 271 -17.35 11.59 -1.49
C ALA A 271 -16.96 10.84 -2.79
N ARG A 272 -17.70 11.10 -3.89
CA ARG A 272 -17.37 10.51 -5.22
C ARG A 272 -16.01 10.94 -5.77
N GLU A 273 -15.41 12.02 -5.23
CA GLU A 273 -14.13 12.59 -5.65
C GLU A 273 -13.00 12.32 -4.64
N PHE A 274 -13.25 11.52 -3.60
CA PHE A 274 -12.22 11.18 -2.61
C PHE A 274 -11.05 10.45 -3.25
N ASN A 275 -11.31 9.62 -4.26
CA ASN A 275 -10.32 8.76 -4.90
C ASN A 275 -9.66 7.81 -3.88
N SER A 276 -8.38 7.54 -4.05
CA SER A 276 -7.62 6.65 -3.20
C SER A 276 -6.51 7.37 -2.43
N TYR A 277 -6.04 6.77 -1.35
CA TYR A 277 -4.84 7.24 -0.65
C TYR A 277 -3.64 7.33 -1.60
N GLY A 278 -3.49 6.38 -2.53
CA GLY A 278 -2.41 6.37 -3.51
C GLY A 278 -2.42 7.58 -4.44
N SER A 279 -3.59 8.05 -4.88
CA SER A 279 -3.72 9.25 -5.72
C SER A 279 -3.45 10.56 -4.96
N ARG A 280 -3.58 10.54 -3.62
CA ARG A 280 -3.36 11.69 -2.74
C ARG A 280 -2.09 11.59 -1.89
N ARG A 281 -1.16 10.68 -2.24
CA ARG A 281 0.07 10.46 -1.48
C ARG A 281 1.01 11.68 -1.39
N GLY A 282 0.81 12.70 -2.22
CA GLY A 282 1.47 14.00 -2.12
C GLY A 282 0.87 14.92 -1.04
N ASN A 283 -0.20 14.49 -0.37
CA ASN A 283 -0.82 15.20 0.74
C ASN A 283 -0.62 14.43 2.04
N HIS A 284 0.34 14.89 2.85
CA HIS A 284 0.69 14.23 4.12
C HIS A 284 -0.48 14.22 5.12
N GLU A 285 -1.36 15.21 5.08
CA GLU A 285 -2.54 15.30 5.94
C GLU A 285 -3.51 14.13 5.73
N ILE A 286 -3.68 13.73 4.48
CA ILE A 286 -4.52 12.56 4.14
C ILE A 286 -3.78 11.27 4.51
N MET A 287 -2.49 11.20 4.19
CA MET A 287 -1.71 9.98 4.43
C MET A 287 -1.56 9.66 5.92
N MET A 288 -1.28 10.65 6.78
CA MET A 288 -1.18 10.39 8.21
C MET A 288 -2.52 9.97 8.83
N ARG A 289 -3.65 10.46 8.30
CA ARG A 289 -5.02 10.07 8.73
C ARG A 289 -5.39 8.65 8.32
N GLY A 290 -4.72 8.10 7.32
CA GLY A 290 -4.86 6.71 6.88
C GLY A 290 -3.82 5.76 7.43
N THR A 291 -2.81 6.24 8.14
CA THR A 291 -1.77 5.40 8.74
C THR A 291 -2.38 4.53 9.84
N PHE A 292 -2.11 3.23 9.80
CA PHE A 292 -2.75 2.19 10.63
C PHE A 292 -4.28 2.09 10.48
N ALA A 293 -4.87 2.60 9.40
CA ALA A 293 -6.32 2.55 9.17
C ALA A 293 -6.76 1.42 8.22
N ASN A 294 -5.89 0.44 7.94
CA ASN A 294 -6.28 -0.73 7.15
C ASN A 294 -7.40 -1.50 7.85
N THR A 295 -8.44 -1.88 7.10
CA THR A 295 -9.64 -2.56 7.63
C THR A 295 -9.36 -3.91 8.28
N ARG A 296 -8.19 -4.51 8.06
CA ARG A 296 -7.77 -5.80 8.64
C ARG A 296 -6.84 -5.67 9.83
N ILE A 297 -6.46 -4.47 10.22
CA ILE A 297 -5.66 -4.27 11.42
C ILE A 297 -6.47 -4.73 12.64
N ARG A 298 -5.78 -5.43 13.55
CA ARG A 298 -6.29 -5.79 14.87
C ARG A 298 -5.37 -5.20 15.91
N ASN A 299 -5.89 -4.28 16.67
CA ASN A 299 -5.17 -3.67 17.78
C ASN A 299 -5.59 -4.35 19.09
N GLU A 300 -4.63 -4.96 19.78
CA GLU A 300 -4.88 -5.68 21.03
C GLU A 300 -5.36 -4.74 22.15
N MET A 301 -5.14 -3.42 22.05
CA MET A 301 -5.70 -2.40 22.96
C MET A 301 -7.21 -2.22 22.80
N ALA A 302 -7.79 -2.59 21.65
CA ALA A 302 -9.22 -2.50 21.37
C ALA A 302 -9.77 -3.88 20.93
N PRO A 303 -9.84 -4.88 21.83
CA PRO A 303 -10.23 -6.24 21.50
C PRO A 303 -11.64 -6.30 20.90
N GLY A 304 -11.81 -7.10 19.85
CA GLY A 304 -13.11 -7.27 19.18
C GLY A 304 -13.37 -6.25 18.08
N THR A 305 -12.49 -5.26 17.89
CA THR A 305 -12.55 -4.32 16.77
C THR A 305 -11.63 -4.75 15.62
N GLU A 306 -11.97 -4.34 14.40
CA GLU A 306 -11.10 -4.40 13.22
C GLU A 306 -10.96 -2.99 12.63
N GLY A 307 -9.82 -2.71 11.98
CA GLY A 307 -9.52 -1.39 11.43
C GLY A 307 -8.66 -0.54 12.35
N GLY A 308 -8.52 0.72 12.00
CA GLY A 308 -7.63 1.68 12.68
C GLY A 308 -8.22 2.25 13.97
N VAL A 309 -8.59 1.39 14.92
CA VAL A 309 -9.17 1.76 16.22
C VAL A 309 -8.18 1.51 17.35
N THR A 310 -8.14 2.41 18.33
CA THR A 310 -7.35 2.26 19.54
C THR A 310 -8.10 2.82 20.76
N LYS A 311 -7.53 2.64 21.94
CA LYS A 311 -7.99 3.27 23.20
C LYS A 311 -6.99 4.32 23.63
N HIS A 312 -7.49 5.54 23.83
CA HIS A 312 -6.68 6.61 24.43
C HIS A 312 -6.57 6.38 25.95
N GLN A 313 -5.35 6.47 26.49
CA GLN A 313 -5.08 6.30 27.92
C GLN A 313 -4.65 7.63 28.56
N PRO A 314 -5.09 7.93 29.79
CA PRO A 314 -5.83 7.03 30.71
C PRO A 314 -7.36 7.07 30.58
N SER A 315 -7.93 7.77 29.57
CA SER A 315 -9.38 7.93 29.48
C SER A 315 -10.14 6.63 29.18
N GLY A 316 -9.49 5.65 28.52
CA GLY A 316 -10.12 4.41 28.07
C GLY A 316 -11.05 4.59 26.88
N GLU A 317 -11.13 5.78 26.28
CA GLU A 317 -12.02 6.11 25.18
C GLU A 317 -11.54 5.46 23.88
N GLU A 318 -12.45 4.75 23.19
CA GLU A 318 -12.17 4.17 21.87
C GLU A 318 -12.33 5.24 20.78
N MET A 319 -11.31 5.33 19.90
CA MET A 319 -11.30 6.28 18.80
C MET A 319 -10.37 5.81 17.65
N ALA A 320 -10.38 6.54 16.53
CA ALA A 320 -9.42 6.27 15.47
C ALA A 320 -7.98 6.50 15.95
N ILE A 321 -7.04 5.68 15.47
CA ILE A 321 -5.62 5.79 15.83
C ILE A 321 -5.08 7.20 15.55
N TYR A 322 -5.51 7.83 14.45
CA TYR A 322 -5.16 9.21 14.14
C TYR A 322 -5.63 10.19 15.23
N ASP A 323 -6.89 10.08 15.64
CA ASP A 323 -7.48 11.01 16.62
C ASP A 323 -6.80 10.86 17.99
N ALA A 324 -6.50 9.62 18.41
CA ALA A 324 -5.74 9.36 19.62
C ALA A 324 -4.33 9.95 19.55
N ALA A 325 -3.65 9.78 18.42
CA ALA A 325 -2.31 10.35 18.21
C ALA A 325 -2.31 11.87 18.30
N MET A 326 -3.33 12.54 17.73
CA MET A 326 -3.46 14.01 17.82
C MET A 326 -3.71 14.46 19.27
N ARG A 327 -4.56 13.74 19.99
CA ARG A 327 -4.83 14.02 21.40
C ARG A 327 -3.59 13.86 22.27
N TYR A 328 -2.83 12.78 22.12
CA TYR A 328 -1.55 12.60 22.83
C TYR A 328 -0.53 13.70 22.48
N ARG A 329 -0.52 14.16 21.22
CA ARG A 329 0.33 15.29 20.81
C ARG A 329 -0.06 16.57 21.54
N GLU A 330 -1.34 16.88 21.69
CA GLU A 330 -1.83 18.04 22.45
C GLU A 330 -1.50 17.92 23.95
N GLU A 331 -1.53 16.71 24.49
CA GLU A 331 -1.15 16.39 25.86
C GLU A 331 0.38 16.37 26.09
N GLY A 332 1.21 16.41 25.02
CA GLY A 332 2.65 16.34 25.08
C GLY A 332 3.20 14.95 25.47
N VAL A 333 2.44 13.89 25.24
CA VAL A 333 2.79 12.52 25.59
C VAL A 333 3.51 11.85 24.43
N PRO A 334 4.74 11.33 24.61
CA PRO A 334 5.44 10.56 23.59
C PRO A 334 4.77 9.21 23.36
N LEU A 335 4.90 8.69 22.13
CA LEU A 335 4.20 7.49 21.71
C LEU A 335 5.16 6.37 21.27
N VAL A 336 4.74 5.14 21.53
CA VAL A 336 5.37 3.91 21.03
C VAL A 336 4.34 3.03 20.33
N ILE A 337 4.83 2.20 19.39
CA ILE A 337 4.09 1.06 18.83
C ILE A 337 4.74 -0.21 19.38
N VAL A 338 3.93 -1.15 19.82
CA VAL A 338 4.39 -2.49 20.21
C VAL A 338 3.84 -3.51 19.22
N ALA A 339 4.67 -4.45 18.75
CA ALA A 339 4.20 -5.50 17.86
C ALA A 339 4.99 -6.82 18.01
N GLY A 340 4.53 -7.84 17.32
CA GLY A 340 5.14 -9.16 17.33
C GLY A 340 6.27 -9.33 16.31
N LYS A 341 6.30 -10.51 15.67
CA LYS A 341 7.35 -10.90 14.71
C LYS A 341 7.09 -10.35 13.31
N GLU A 342 8.17 -10.19 12.53
CA GLU A 342 8.14 -9.83 11.11
C GLU A 342 7.42 -8.49 10.85
N TYR A 343 7.56 -7.53 11.76
CA TYR A 343 6.92 -6.22 11.62
C TYR A 343 7.45 -5.46 10.40
N GLY A 344 6.53 -4.99 9.56
CA GLY A 344 6.84 -4.25 8.33
C GLY A 344 7.15 -5.12 7.12
N THR A 345 6.80 -6.42 7.16
CA THR A 345 6.96 -7.32 6.00
C THR A 345 6.12 -6.85 4.79
N GLY A 346 6.51 -7.23 3.58
CA GLY A 346 5.80 -6.90 2.35
C GLY A 346 6.51 -5.88 1.47
N SER A 347 5.75 -5.03 0.77
CA SER A 347 6.30 -4.04 -0.17
C SER A 347 7.11 -2.95 0.52
N SER A 348 8.16 -2.45 -0.12
CA SER A 348 8.90 -1.27 0.36
C SER A 348 8.02 -0.03 0.31
N ARG A 349 7.58 0.44 1.46
CA ARG A 349 6.74 1.63 1.60
C ARG A 349 7.30 2.55 2.67
N ASP A 350 7.93 3.63 2.23
CA ASP A 350 8.43 4.68 3.13
C ASP A 350 7.30 5.38 3.89
N TRP A 351 6.08 5.47 3.32
CA TRP A 351 4.91 5.98 4.02
C TRP A 351 4.54 5.19 5.28
N ALA A 352 4.91 3.90 5.37
CA ALA A 352 4.74 3.14 6.60
C ALA A 352 5.58 3.72 7.77
N ALA A 353 6.77 4.27 7.47
CA ALA A 353 7.60 4.93 8.46
C ALA A 353 7.28 6.44 8.58
N LYS A 354 7.02 7.14 7.46
CA LYS A 354 6.61 8.55 7.47
C LYS A 354 5.33 8.78 8.26
N GLY A 355 4.29 7.97 8.01
CA GLY A 355 3.04 8.05 8.73
C GLY A 355 3.22 7.78 10.23
N THR A 356 4.01 6.78 10.59
CA THR A 356 4.36 6.48 11.98
C THR A 356 5.00 7.69 12.66
N GLN A 357 6.00 8.30 12.02
CA GLN A 357 6.66 9.52 12.53
C GLN A 357 5.68 10.70 12.65
N LEU A 358 4.84 10.92 11.61
CA LEU A 358 3.87 12.02 11.60
C LEU A 358 2.78 11.89 12.67
N LEU A 359 2.47 10.68 13.11
CA LEU A 359 1.59 10.44 14.26
C LEU A 359 2.27 10.71 15.61
N GLY A 360 3.58 11.03 15.63
CA GLY A 360 4.30 11.34 16.85
C GLY A 360 4.91 10.12 17.55
N VAL A 361 5.00 8.98 16.87
CA VAL A 361 5.63 7.77 17.42
C VAL A 361 7.14 7.96 17.44
N GLY A 362 7.74 7.91 18.65
CA GLY A 362 9.18 8.03 18.86
C GLY A 362 9.92 6.70 18.72
N ALA A 363 9.29 5.58 19.11
CA ALA A 363 9.91 4.27 19.00
C ALA A 363 8.90 3.18 18.60
N VAL A 364 9.41 2.13 17.96
CA VAL A 364 8.68 0.91 17.62
C VAL A 364 9.39 -0.27 18.27
N ILE A 365 8.69 -1.02 19.15
CA ILE A 365 9.22 -2.12 19.95
C ILE A 365 8.60 -3.42 19.46
N VAL A 366 9.40 -4.34 18.93
CA VAL A 366 8.89 -5.57 18.31
C VAL A 366 9.72 -6.80 18.64
N GLU A 367 9.18 -7.99 18.37
CA GLU A 367 9.95 -9.24 18.48
C GLU A 367 10.94 -9.40 17.31
N SER A 368 10.57 -8.97 16.09
CA SER A 368 11.49 -8.88 14.96
C SER A 368 10.98 -7.93 13.87
N PHE A 369 11.89 -7.31 13.14
CA PHE A 369 11.61 -6.43 12.01
C PHE A 369 11.87 -7.10 10.67
N GLU A 370 11.09 -6.71 9.66
CA GLU A 370 11.52 -6.81 8.28
C GLU A 370 12.61 -5.75 8.02
N ARG A 371 13.65 -6.15 7.28
CA ARG A 371 14.88 -5.36 7.11
C ARG A 371 14.65 -3.97 6.50
N ILE A 372 13.85 -3.88 5.45
CA ILE A 372 13.64 -2.63 4.71
C ILE A 372 12.84 -1.64 5.56
N HIS A 373 11.77 -2.13 6.22
CA HIS A 373 10.95 -1.27 7.08
C HIS A 373 11.72 -0.74 8.28
N ARG A 374 12.57 -1.60 8.91
CA ARG A 374 13.47 -1.17 9.97
C ARG A 374 14.36 0.01 9.52
N SER A 375 14.98 -0.10 8.33
CA SER A 375 15.82 0.98 7.78
C SER A 375 14.99 2.24 7.49
N ASN A 376 13.75 2.10 7.00
CA ASN A 376 12.86 3.22 6.76
C ASN A 376 12.48 3.95 8.07
N LEU A 377 12.26 3.22 9.17
CA LEU A 377 11.99 3.83 10.48
C LEU A 377 13.17 4.73 10.91
N VAL A 378 14.41 4.22 10.84
CA VAL A 378 15.62 5.01 11.14
C VAL A 378 15.70 6.23 10.21
N GLY A 379 15.47 6.02 8.92
CA GLY A 379 15.49 7.10 7.92
C GLY A 379 14.44 8.20 8.16
N MET A 380 13.39 7.90 8.91
CA MET A 380 12.34 8.85 9.31
C MET A 380 12.49 9.35 10.76
N GLY A 381 13.58 8.99 11.46
CA GLY A 381 13.83 9.43 12.85
C GLY A 381 12.98 8.69 13.89
N VAL A 382 12.48 7.50 13.58
CA VAL A 382 11.78 6.63 14.52
C VAL A 382 12.72 5.53 15.01
N LEU A 383 12.83 5.36 16.34
CA LEU A 383 13.75 4.41 16.95
C LEU A 383 13.23 2.97 16.85
N PRO A 384 13.91 2.07 16.13
CA PRO A 384 13.53 0.66 16.10
C PRO A 384 14.19 -0.08 17.27
N LEU A 385 13.38 -0.71 18.12
CA LEU A 385 13.80 -1.49 19.29
C LEU A 385 13.27 -2.92 19.19
N GLN A 386 14.06 -3.87 19.62
CA GLN A 386 13.70 -5.29 19.57
C GLN A 386 13.75 -5.90 20.96
N PHE A 387 12.73 -6.66 21.30
CA PHE A 387 12.70 -7.47 22.54
C PHE A 387 13.86 -8.47 22.59
N LYS A 388 14.40 -8.71 23.78
CA LYS A 388 15.48 -9.67 24.07
C LYS A 388 15.00 -10.72 25.09
N ASP A 389 15.77 -11.77 25.20
CA ASP A 389 15.70 -12.77 26.31
C ASP A 389 14.33 -13.46 26.45
N GLY A 390 13.57 -13.53 25.38
CA GLY A 390 12.23 -14.13 25.35
C GLY A 390 11.11 -13.21 25.82
N ASP A 391 11.41 -11.94 26.05
CA ASP A 391 10.38 -10.93 26.29
C ASP A 391 9.57 -10.69 25.02
N SER A 392 8.29 -10.45 25.20
CA SER A 392 7.31 -10.15 24.16
C SER A 392 6.13 -9.40 24.78
N ARG A 393 5.26 -8.83 23.95
CA ARG A 393 4.02 -8.22 24.43
C ARG A 393 3.21 -9.18 25.29
N GLY A 394 3.17 -10.47 24.92
CA GLY A 394 2.44 -11.51 25.67
C GLY A 394 3.12 -11.87 26.99
N SER A 395 4.46 -12.07 27.04
CA SER A 395 5.17 -12.43 28.27
C SER A 395 5.22 -11.29 29.28
N LEU A 396 5.08 -10.04 28.80
CA LEU A 396 5.02 -8.84 29.61
C LEU A 396 3.58 -8.44 29.98
N ASN A 397 2.56 -9.15 29.47
CA ASN A 397 1.14 -8.88 29.67
C ASN A 397 0.73 -7.44 29.34
N LEU A 398 1.25 -6.90 28.21
CA LEU A 398 0.93 -5.55 27.79
C LEU A 398 -0.51 -5.48 27.28
N ASP A 399 -1.27 -4.50 27.76
CA ASP A 399 -2.68 -4.27 27.37
C ASP A 399 -2.98 -2.84 26.93
N GLY A 400 -1.95 -1.96 26.94
CA GLY A 400 -2.02 -0.57 26.51
C GLY A 400 -2.26 0.43 27.65
N THR A 401 -2.29 -0.03 28.90
CA THR A 401 -2.44 0.85 30.07
C THR A 401 -1.10 1.31 30.63
N GLU A 402 0.01 0.72 30.17
CA GLU A 402 1.36 0.93 30.63
C GLU A 402 1.93 2.28 30.18
N THR A 403 3.02 2.66 30.83
CA THR A 403 3.95 3.71 30.33
C THR A 403 5.35 3.17 30.26
N PHE A 404 6.11 3.65 29.29
CA PHE A 404 7.49 3.24 29.01
C PHE A 404 8.46 4.39 29.29
N ASP A 405 9.50 4.10 30.07
CA ASP A 405 10.68 4.96 30.18
C ASP A 405 11.85 4.26 29.45
N ILE A 406 12.23 4.78 28.29
CA ILE A 406 13.31 4.26 27.45
C ILE A 406 14.48 5.20 27.60
N THR A 407 15.56 4.73 28.25
CA THR A 407 16.66 5.57 28.73
C THR A 407 18.02 5.10 28.23
N GLY A 408 19.03 6.00 28.33
CA GLY A 408 20.37 5.76 27.83
C GLY A 408 20.58 6.13 26.37
N ILE A 409 19.57 6.66 25.71
CA ILE A 409 19.64 7.17 24.34
C ILE A 409 20.30 8.54 24.30
N ALA A 410 20.00 9.40 25.28
CA ALA A 410 20.51 10.76 25.37
C ALA A 410 22.04 10.84 25.46
N ASP A 411 22.70 9.82 26.03
CA ASP A 411 24.14 9.71 26.15
C ASP A 411 24.86 9.37 24.84
N GLY A 412 24.08 9.00 23.80
CA GLY A 412 24.55 8.63 22.47
C GLY A 412 24.16 7.22 22.09
N ILE A 413 24.10 6.98 20.79
CA ILE A 413 23.76 5.66 20.20
C ILE A 413 25.00 5.05 19.56
N THR A 414 25.27 3.79 19.91
CA THR A 414 26.17 2.93 19.15
C THR A 414 25.37 1.83 18.43
N PRO A 415 25.79 1.41 17.24
CA PRO A 415 25.05 0.39 16.50
C PRO A 415 24.81 -0.86 17.35
N ARG A 416 23.53 -1.29 17.38
CA ARG A 416 23.07 -2.51 18.08
C ARG A 416 23.31 -2.51 19.60
N MET A 417 23.39 -1.33 20.24
CA MET A 417 23.53 -1.25 21.69
C MET A 417 22.29 -1.76 22.42
N ASP A 418 22.50 -2.14 23.65
CA ASP A 418 21.44 -2.43 24.62
C ASP A 418 20.85 -1.14 25.17
N VAL A 419 19.54 -1.06 25.27
CA VAL A 419 18.77 0.09 25.73
C VAL A 419 17.93 -0.33 26.93
N ALA A 420 18.02 0.42 28.02
CA ALA A 420 17.19 0.17 29.20
C ALA A 420 15.75 0.64 28.95
N CYS A 421 14.80 -0.19 29.34
CA CYS A 421 13.38 0.14 29.26
C CYS A 421 12.70 -0.25 30.56
N LYS A 422 12.06 0.71 31.23
CA LYS A 422 11.21 0.47 32.37
C LYS A 422 9.76 0.59 31.96
N ILE A 423 9.01 -0.48 32.19
CA ILE A 423 7.57 -0.56 31.97
C ILE A 423 6.88 -0.32 33.30
N ASN A 424 6.01 0.69 33.37
CA ASN A 424 5.23 1.00 34.55
C ASN A 424 3.78 0.58 34.29
N TYR A 425 3.26 -0.34 35.08
CA TYR A 425 1.91 -0.90 34.95
C TYR A 425 0.87 -0.07 35.71
N ALA A 426 -0.37 -0.17 35.30
CA ALA A 426 -1.49 0.57 35.91
C ALA A 426 -1.72 0.23 37.42
N ASP A 427 -1.31 -0.96 37.85
CA ASP A 427 -1.38 -1.38 39.27
C ASP A 427 -0.29 -0.78 40.16
N GLY A 428 0.58 0.07 39.60
CA GLY A 428 1.71 0.70 40.28
C GLY A 428 2.98 -0.14 40.36
N THR A 429 2.97 -1.37 39.81
CA THR A 429 4.20 -2.16 39.68
C THR A 429 5.03 -1.71 38.48
N SER A 430 6.29 -2.12 38.46
CA SER A 430 7.15 -1.84 37.29
C SER A 430 8.07 -3.01 37.00
N ARG A 431 8.48 -3.15 35.74
CA ARG A 431 9.45 -4.13 35.28
C ARG A 431 10.52 -3.46 34.43
N GLU A 432 11.77 -3.75 34.71
CA GLU A 432 12.90 -3.35 33.88
C GLU A 432 13.23 -4.47 32.90
N ILE A 433 13.41 -4.10 31.64
CA ILE A 433 13.84 -4.99 30.56
C ILE A 433 14.95 -4.33 29.75
N THR A 434 15.64 -5.14 28.98
CA THR A 434 16.65 -4.66 28.03
C THR A 434 16.15 -4.84 26.60
N LEU A 435 16.15 -3.79 25.81
CA LEU A 435 15.82 -3.80 24.38
C LEU A 435 17.10 -3.73 23.55
N LEU A 436 17.10 -4.34 22.38
CA LEU A 436 18.16 -4.19 21.40
C LEU A 436 17.83 -3.02 20.46
N CYS A 437 18.67 -2.00 20.44
CA CYS A 437 18.59 -0.94 19.43
C CYS A 437 18.89 -1.53 18.04
N ARG A 438 17.99 -1.32 17.09
CA ARG A 438 18.13 -1.83 15.73
C ARG A 438 18.54 -0.74 14.73
N ILE A 439 19.33 0.23 15.19
CA ILE A 439 20.21 1.03 14.36
C ILE A 439 21.46 0.19 14.17
N ASP A 440 21.71 -0.29 12.94
CA ASP A 440 22.67 -1.37 12.69
C ASP A 440 24.03 -0.84 12.16
N THR A 441 24.10 0.42 11.71
CA THR A 441 25.32 1.03 11.14
C THR A 441 25.58 2.44 11.67
N LEU A 442 26.83 2.92 11.55
CA LEU A 442 27.19 4.28 11.94
C LEU A 442 26.49 5.35 11.09
N ASP A 443 26.28 5.10 9.81
CA ASP A 443 25.54 6.03 8.95
C ASP A 443 24.07 6.17 9.40
N GLU A 444 23.45 5.07 9.83
CA GLU A 444 22.10 5.11 10.39
C GLU A 444 22.04 5.87 11.72
N VAL A 445 23.10 5.83 12.54
CA VAL A 445 23.21 6.66 13.76
C VAL A 445 23.17 8.14 13.38
N GLU A 446 23.93 8.53 12.34
CA GLU A 446 23.91 9.92 11.85
C GLU A 446 22.53 10.32 11.31
N TYR A 447 21.85 9.45 10.54
CA TYR A 447 20.50 9.75 10.08
C TYR A 447 19.54 9.99 11.25
N TYR A 448 19.58 9.13 12.26
CA TYR A 448 18.72 9.27 13.43
C TYR A 448 19.07 10.52 14.25
N ARG A 449 20.38 10.82 14.46
CA ARG A 449 20.86 12.03 15.15
C ARG A 449 20.34 13.32 14.52
N HIS A 450 20.20 13.32 13.20
CA HIS A 450 19.70 14.48 12.43
C HIS A 450 18.18 14.57 12.39
N GLY A 451 17.44 13.60 12.96
CA GLY A 451 15.98 13.50 12.90
C GLY A 451 15.45 12.85 11.64
N GLY A 452 16.33 12.25 10.83
CA GLY A 452 16.02 11.51 9.61
C GLY A 452 16.99 11.77 8.47
N ILE A 453 16.93 10.92 7.45
CA ILE A 453 17.84 10.97 6.29
C ILE A 453 17.66 12.27 5.47
N LEU A 454 16.43 12.79 5.37
CA LEU A 454 16.17 14.02 4.62
C LEU A 454 16.87 15.23 5.25
N GLN A 455 16.78 15.36 6.57
CA GLN A 455 17.43 16.42 7.34
C GLN A 455 18.95 16.27 7.30
N TYR A 456 19.46 15.04 7.41
CA TYR A 456 20.89 14.75 7.27
C TYR A 456 21.44 15.20 5.92
N VAL A 457 20.79 14.79 4.83
CA VAL A 457 21.22 15.15 3.46
C VAL A 457 21.13 16.66 3.24
N LEU A 458 20.06 17.31 3.69
CA LEU A 458 19.91 18.77 3.52
C LEU A 458 21.02 19.55 4.26
N ARG A 459 21.37 19.16 5.50
CA ARG A 459 22.46 19.82 6.23
C ARG A 459 23.80 19.63 5.54
N ASN A 460 24.08 18.43 5.00
CA ASN A 460 25.31 18.19 4.25
C ASN A 460 25.37 19.05 2.98
N LEU A 461 24.29 19.12 2.21
CA LEU A 461 24.24 20.00 1.02
C LEU A 461 24.44 21.48 1.37
N MET A 462 23.92 21.92 2.51
CA MET A 462 24.12 23.29 2.98
C MET A 462 25.57 23.55 3.39
N SER A 463 26.23 22.58 4.04
CA SER A 463 27.65 22.71 4.44
C SER A 463 28.59 22.69 3.25
N ASP A 464 28.29 21.91 2.21
CA ASP A 464 29.10 21.84 0.99
C ASP A 464 28.94 23.08 0.10
N ALA A 465 27.86 23.84 0.29
CA ALA A 465 27.56 25.07 -0.45
C ALA A 465 28.07 26.35 0.25
N ALA A 466 28.52 26.26 1.49
CA ALA A 466 29.06 27.38 2.30
C ALA A 466 30.59 27.46 2.20
#